data_e1d3ce7de28b6e0639b4ede9d2ce77cd
#
_entry.id   e1d3ce7de28b6e0639b4ede9d2ce77cd
#
_cell.length_a   1.000
_cell.length_b   1.000
_cell.length_c   1.000
_cell.angle_alpha   90.00
_cell.angle_beta   90.00
_cell.angle_gamma   90.00
#
_symmetry.space_group_name_H-M   'P 1'
#
loop_
_entity.id
_entity.type
_entity.pdbx_description
1 polymer ?
#
loop_
_entity_poly.entity_id
_entity_poly.type
_entity_poly.pdbx_seq_one_letter_code
_entity_poly.pdbx_strand_id
1 'polypeptide(L)'
;VLLSFVIPVLNEADSLKQLYHEIKTNLGTHEAEIIFIDDGSTDSSFPIMAELAANDKSVKVIKFRRNFGKAAALQKGFELATGEVVFTMDADLQDDPIEIPAFLAKLDEGFDLVSGWKKKRLDPLHKRLPSKLFNSVTAHTFKLKLKDYNCGFKAYRKTLVKELSLYGEMHRYIPALAHSLGYKVGEIPVQHRARQYGKSKYGIERYLRGFFDLMTVKMVTQYVKSPLYLFGRVGLLATLAGTLLTIYLAALKIFYGMPLSNRPLLFLGILMILGGLQFISLGLISELIINRVTSTQRLPLSIEQTINAEAPDG
;
A
#
# COMPACT_ATOMS: atom_id res chain seq x y z
N VAL A 1 15.90 2.49 23.35
CA VAL A 1 14.67 2.26 22.58
C VAL A 1 14.77 0.91 21.91
N LEU A 2 13.75 0.07 21.99
CA LEU A 2 13.67 -1.20 21.29
C LEU A 2 13.23 -0.95 19.84
N LEU A 3 14.00 -1.46 18.87
CA LEU A 3 13.74 -1.42 17.44
C LEU A 3 13.25 -2.79 16.95
N SER A 4 12.20 -2.85 16.14
CA SER A 4 11.76 -4.08 15.49
C SER A 4 12.09 -4.04 14.00
N PHE A 5 12.81 -5.02 13.49
CA PHE A 5 13.12 -5.17 12.07
C PHE A 5 12.23 -6.24 11.46
N VAL A 6 11.29 -5.87 10.61
CA VAL A 6 10.39 -6.79 9.90
C VAL A 6 10.95 -7.03 8.50
N ILE A 7 11.36 -8.26 8.24
CA ILE A 7 12.08 -8.65 7.03
C ILE A 7 11.34 -9.80 6.34
N PRO A 8 10.58 -9.52 5.27
CA PRO A 8 10.02 -10.56 4.41
C PRO A 8 11.12 -11.28 3.65
N VAL A 9 11.07 -12.62 3.64
CA VAL A 9 12.07 -13.48 3.01
C VAL A 9 11.40 -14.42 2.01
N LEU A 10 11.95 -14.50 0.79
CA LEU A 10 11.55 -15.49 -0.20
C LEU A 10 12.76 -15.88 -1.06
N ASN A 11 13.38 -17.03 -0.76
CA ASN A 11 14.57 -17.55 -1.46
C ASN A 11 15.71 -16.52 -1.51
N GLU A 12 16.23 -16.16 -0.36
CA GLU A 12 17.32 -15.18 -0.15
C GLU A 12 18.41 -15.75 0.78
N ALA A 13 18.68 -17.07 0.71
CA ALA A 13 19.60 -17.77 1.62
C ALA A 13 20.98 -17.11 1.72
N ASP A 14 21.53 -16.64 0.59
CA ASP A 14 22.89 -16.12 0.51
C ASP A 14 23.11 -14.78 1.25
N SER A 15 22.02 -14.02 1.48
CA SER A 15 22.07 -12.68 2.04
C SER A 15 21.76 -12.59 3.54
N LEU A 16 21.04 -13.59 4.09
CA LEU A 16 20.46 -13.51 5.44
C LEU A 16 21.47 -13.32 6.56
N LYS A 17 22.57 -14.10 6.56
CA LYS A 17 23.62 -14.00 7.62
C LYS A 17 24.30 -12.64 7.60
N GLN A 18 24.60 -12.12 6.40
CA GLN A 18 25.19 -10.80 6.22
C GLN A 18 24.24 -9.69 6.68
N LEU A 19 22.97 -9.75 6.26
CA LEU A 19 21.96 -8.76 6.67
C LEU A 19 21.77 -8.71 8.19
N TYR A 20 21.69 -9.89 8.83
CA TYR A 20 21.63 -9.98 10.28
C TYR A 20 22.82 -9.29 10.94
N HIS A 21 24.03 -9.58 10.47
CA HIS A 21 25.26 -8.99 11.02
C HIS A 21 25.31 -7.46 10.81
N GLU A 22 24.95 -6.99 9.60
CA GLU A 22 24.92 -5.56 9.30
C GLU A 22 23.90 -4.80 10.16
N ILE A 23 22.70 -5.36 10.40
CA ILE A 23 21.72 -4.76 11.31
C ILE A 23 22.31 -4.67 12.72
N LYS A 24 22.82 -5.77 13.27
CA LYS A 24 23.37 -5.80 14.63
C LYS A 24 24.52 -4.81 14.83
N THR A 25 25.35 -4.62 13.81
CA THR A 25 26.50 -3.69 13.86
C THR A 25 26.07 -2.22 13.84
N ASN A 26 24.93 -1.89 13.22
CA ASN A 26 24.49 -0.51 13.03
C ASN A 26 23.39 -0.06 14.01
N LEU A 27 23.13 -0.83 15.07
CA LEU A 27 22.13 -0.48 16.09
C LEU A 27 22.56 0.68 17.02
N GLY A 28 23.86 0.99 17.10
CA GLY A 28 24.38 1.94 18.08
C GLY A 28 24.08 1.48 19.51
N THR A 29 23.37 2.30 20.29
CA THR A 29 22.98 2.01 21.68
C THR A 29 21.57 1.40 21.81
N HIS A 30 20.93 1.08 20.70
CA HIS A 30 19.57 0.55 20.71
C HIS A 30 19.55 -0.98 20.82
N GLU A 31 18.52 -1.50 21.47
CA GLU A 31 18.20 -2.92 21.40
C GLU A 31 17.34 -3.20 20.19
N ALA A 32 17.42 -4.41 19.63
CA ALA A 32 16.64 -4.78 18.48
C ALA A 32 16.12 -6.20 18.55
N GLU A 33 14.89 -6.38 18.06
CA GLU A 33 14.35 -7.67 17.63
C GLU A 33 14.33 -7.74 16.12
N ILE A 34 14.68 -8.89 15.56
CA ILE A 34 14.65 -9.12 14.11
C ILE A 34 13.60 -10.18 13.83
N ILE A 35 12.61 -9.84 13.04
CA ILE A 35 11.45 -10.68 12.73
C ILE A 35 11.52 -11.06 11.26
N PHE A 36 12.02 -12.25 10.99
CA PHE A 36 12.03 -12.82 9.65
C PHE A 36 10.70 -13.52 9.36
N ILE A 37 10.09 -13.16 8.24
CA ILE A 37 8.86 -13.82 7.75
C ILE A 37 9.18 -14.54 6.45
N ASP A 38 9.31 -15.86 6.53
CA ASP A 38 9.53 -16.74 5.38
C ASP A 38 8.21 -16.90 4.59
N ASP A 39 8.14 -16.28 3.44
CA ASP A 39 6.98 -16.33 2.56
C ASP A 39 6.96 -17.58 1.65
N GLY A 40 7.28 -18.73 2.25
CA GLY A 40 7.26 -20.02 1.57
C GLY A 40 8.50 -20.29 0.72
N SER A 41 9.69 -20.00 1.24
CA SER A 41 10.96 -20.31 0.57
C SER A 41 11.14 -21.80 0.33
N THR A 42 11.78 -22.13 -0.78
CA THR A 42 12.09 -23.50 -1.24
C THR A 42 13.60 -23.80 -1.20
N ASP A 43 14.41 -22.80 -0.86
CA ASP A 43 15.87 -22.90 -0.69
C ASP A 43 16.25 -23.07 0.79
N SER A 44 17.52 -22.82 1.12
CA SER A 44 18.05 -22.90 2.48
C SER A 44 17.73 -21.69 3.36
N SER A 45 16.86 -20.76 2.93
CA SER A 45 16.54 -19.55 3.71
C SER A 45 15.98 -19.89 5.10
N PHE A 46 15.00 -20.80 5.19
CA PHE A 46 14.42 -21.16 6.47
C PHE A 46 15.41 -21.82 7.44
N PRO A 47 16.22 -22.82 7.05
CA PRO A 47 17.27 -23.37 7.92
C PRO A 47 18.22 -22.31 8.46
N ILE A 48 18.65 -21.34 7.64
CA ILE A 48 19.55 -20.26 8.06
C ILE A 48 18.87 -19.35 9.09
N MET A 49 17.62 -18.95 8.86
CA MET A 49 16.88 -18.14 9.84
C MET A 49 16.66 -18.89 11.15
N ALA A 50 16.39 -20.20 11.11
CA ALA A 50 16.24 -21.04 12.29
C ALA A 50 17.55 -21.15 13.08
N GLU A 51 18.70 -21.27 12.39
CA GLU A 51 20.03 -21.23 13.01
C GLU A 51 20.28 -19.89 13.73
N LEU A 52 19.95 -18.76 13.09
CA LEU A 52 20.07 -17.44 13.69
C LEU A 52 19.20 -17.30 14.94
N ALA A 53 17.95 -17.77 14.89
CA ALA A 53 17.04 -17.72 16.03
C ALA A 53 17.46 -18.65 17.18
N ALA A 54 18.11 -19.77 16.90
CA ALA A 54 18.67 -20.65 17.93
C ALA A 54 19.82 -20.01 18.69
N ASN A 55 20.62 -19.18 18.00
CA ASN A 55 21.79 -18.52 18.56
C ASN A 55 21.48 -17.14 19.18
N ASP A 56 20.40 -16.48 18.78
CA ASP A 56 20.01 -15.16 19.27
C ASP A 56 18.49 -15.10 19.54
N LYS A 57 18.11 -14.98 20.82
CA LYS A 57 16.73 -14.91 21.26
C LYS A 57 15.97 -13.66 20.79
N SER A 58 16.68 -12.64 20.32
CA SER A 58 16.09 -11.45 19.72
C SER A 58 15.63 -11.69 18.27
N VAL A 59 15.97 -12.83 17.67
CA VAL A 59 15.54 -13.22 16.33
C VAL A 59 14.29 -14.08 16.44
N LYS A 60 13.23 -13.63 15.76
CA LYS A 60 11.96 -14.35 15.62
C LYS A 60 11.79 -14.79 14.17
N VAL A 61 11.29 -16.01 13.95
CA VAL A 61 11.08 -16.56 12.61
C VAL A 61 9.69 -17.11 12.48
N ILE A 62 8.98 -16.68 11.45
CA ILE A 62 7.68 -17.24 11.06
C ILE A 62 7.80 -17.79 9.65
N LYS A 63 7.34 -19.00 9.43
CA LYS A 63 7.29 -19.63 8.11
C LYS A 63 5.85 -19.80 7.65
N PHE A 64 5.54 -19.29 6.47
CA PHE A 64 4.28 -19.54 5.81
C PHE A 64 4.28 -20.90 5.09
N ARG A 65 3.13 -21.55 5.00
CA ARG A 65 3.00 -22.84 4.30
C ARG A 65 3.20 -22.72 2.77
N ARG A 66 2.98 -21.53 2.20
CA ARG A 66 3.18 -21.18 0.80
C ARG A 66 3.39 -19.69 0.66
N ASN A 67 3.73 -19.23 -0.52
CA ASN A 67 3.82 -17.80 -0.82
C ASN A 67 2.42 -17.14 -0.74
N PHE A 68 2.28 -16.16 0.16
CA PHE A 68 1.11 -15.31 0.33
C PHE A 68 1.37 -13.85 -0.10
N GLY A 69 2.61 -13.52 -0.44
CA GLY A 69 3.05 -12.22 -0.90
C GLY A 69 3.56 -11.30 0.19
N LYS A 70 4.36 -10.30 -0.25
CA LYS A 70 5.09 -9.38 0.64
C LYS A 70 4.18 -8.63 1.62
N ALA A 71 2.96 -8.25 1.21
CA ALA A 71 2.04 -7.54 2.10
C ALA A 71 1.59 -8.41 3.28
N ALA A 72 1.29 -9.70 3.05
CA ALA A 72 0.93 -10.64 4.11
C ALA A 72 2.11 -10.88 5.07
N ALA A 73 3.34 -10.98 4.54
CA ALA A 73 4.53 -11.12 5.36
C ALA A 73 4.77 -9.89 6.24
N LEU A 74 4.65 -8.67 5.68
CA LEU A 74 4.75 -7.43 6.44
C LEU A 74 3.64 -7.31 7.49
N GLN A 75 2.39 -7.62 7.14
CA GLN A 75 1.26 -7.59 8.08
C GLN A 75 1.55 -8.50 9.28
N LYS A 76 1.99 -9.73 9.04
CA LYS A 76 2.33 -10.67 10.12
C LYS A 76 3.50 -10.18 10.97
N GLY A 77 4.51 -9.60 10.34
CA GLY A 77 5.64 -8.99 11.05
C GLY A 77 5.21 -7.80 11.92
N PHE A 78 4.30 -6.96 11.43
CA PHE A 78 3.75 -5.83 12.17
C PHE A 78 2.95 -6.26 13.42
N GLU A 79 2.18 -7.35 13.32
CA GLU A 79 1.46 -7.93 14.45
C GLU A 79 2.40 -8.39 15.57
N LEU A 80 3.59 -8.89 15.21
CA LEU A 80 4.59 -9.44 16.14
C LEU A 80 5.56 -8.40 16.68
N ALA A 81 5.66 -7.24 16.03
CA ALA A 81 6.59 -6.19 16.40
C ALA A 81 6.22 -5.58 17.77
N THR A 82 7.19 -5.58 18.69
CA THR A 82 7.04 -5.05 20.05
C THR A 82 7.77 -3.73 20.27
N GLY A 83 8.73 -3.40 19.41
CA GLY A 83 9.56 -2.20 19.51
C GLY A 83 8.76 -0.89 19.31
N GLU A 84 9.29 0.19 19.86
CA GLU A 84 8.69 1.53 19.74
C GLU A 84 8.81 2.08 18.31
N VAL A 85 9.87 1.68 17.62
CA VAL A 85 10.09 1.97 16.21
C VAL A 85 10.20 0.64 15.44
N VAL A 86 9.44 0.54 14.36
CA VAL A 86 9.45 -0.63 13.48
C VAL A 86 10.14 -0.25 12.18
N PHE A 87 11.08 -1.04 11.75
CA PHE A 87 11.74 -0.94 10.44
C PHE A 87 11.24 -2.05 9.52
N THR A 88 11.06 -1.73 8.26
CA THR A 88 10.94 -2.73 7.19
C THR A 88 12.16 -2.66 6.30
N MET A 89 12.72 -3.80 5.91
CA MET A 89 13.83 -3.92 4.98
C MET A 89 13.64 -5.12 4.07
N ASP A 90 14.20 -5.05 2.86
CA ASP A 90 14.26 -6.20 1.97
C ASP A 90 15.48 -7.09 2.31
N ALA A 91 15.34 -8.40 2.14
CA ALA A 91 16.38 -9.35 2.50
C ALA A 91 17.55 -9.41 1.50
N ASP A 92 17.52 -8.66 0.39
CA ASP A 92 18.44 -8.76 -0.75
C ASP A 92 19.70 -7.88 -0.66
N LEU A 93 19.98 -7.30 0.52
CA LEU A 93 21.12 -6.42 0.82
C LEU A 93 21.18 -5.12 -0.02
N GLN A 94 20.10 -4.74 -0.68
CA GLN A 94 20.05 -3.49 -1.43
C GLN A 94 19.85 -2.25 -0.54
N ASP A 95 19.22 -2.45 0.62
CA ASP A 95 19.04 -1.42 1.64
C ASP A 95 20.21 -1.47 2.64
N ASP A 96 20.78 -0.33 3.00
CA ASP A 96 21.96 -0.23 3.86
C ASP A 96 21.59 0.08 5.31
N PRO A 97 21.82 -0.84 6.29
CA PRO A 97 21.55 -0.58 7.70
C PRO A 97 22.30 0.61 8.32
N ILE A 98 23.34 1.12 7.68
CA ILE A 98 24.06 2.32 8.14
C ILE A 98 23.16 3.57 8.20
N GLU A 99 22.05 3.56 7.47
CA GLU A 99 21.08 4.65 7.43
C GLU A 99 20.09 4.65 8.63
N ILE A 100 20.11 3.60 9.49
CA ILE A 100 19.21 3.49 10.66
C ILE A 100 19.19 4.77 11.51
N PRO A 101 20.34 5.37 11.89
CA PRO A 101 20.37 6.59 12.70
C PRO A 101 19.67 7.78 12.00
N ALA A 102 19.78 7.88 10.67
CA ALA A 102 19.13 8.95 9.91
C ALA A 102 17.60 8.83 9.91
N PHE A 103 17.08 7.58 9.85
CA PHE A 103 15.64 7.33 10.00
C PHE A 103 15.15 7.69 11.38
N LEU A 104 15.88 7.32 12.45
CA LEU A 104 15.52 7.65 13.83
C LEU A 104 15.51 9.16 14.04
N ALA A 105 16.56 9.87 13.63
CA ALA A 105 16.61 11.32 13.69
C ALA A 105 15.41 11.98 12.98
N LYS A 106 15.01 11.44 11.82
CA LYS A 106 13.86 11.98 11.08
C LYS A 106 12.53 11.69 11.78
N LEU A 107 12.37 10.53 12.43
CA LEU A 107 11.20 10.26 13.26
C LEU A 107 11.13 11.22 14.46
N ASP A 108 12.27 11.60 15.04
CA ASP A 108 12.34 12.53 16.18
C ASP A 108 12.00 13.97 15.81
N GLU A 109 12.04 14.33 14.52
CA GLU A 109 11.46 15.60 14.02
C GLU A 109 9.91 15.62 14.06
N GLY A 110 9.26 14.54 14.53
CA GLY A 110 7.81 14.41 14.67
C GLY A 110 7.11 13.77 13.47
N PHE A 111 7.82 12.96 12.68
CA PHE A 111 7.22 12.11 11.65
C PHE A 111 6.83 10.75 12.27
N ASP A 112 5.75 10.16 11.74
CA ASP A 112 5.24 8.86 12.16
C ASP A 112 5.70 7.74 11.23
N LEU A 113 5.94 8.09 9.96
CA LEU A 113 6.51 7.22 8.95
C LEU A 113 7.60 7.97 8.19
N VAL A 114 8.76 7.33 8.04
CA VAL A 114 9.86 7.81 7.20
C VAL A 114 10.16 6.77 6.14
N SER A 115 10.06 7.14 4.86
CA SER A 115 10.39 6.26 3.73
C SER A 115 11.77 6.59 3.18
N GLY A 116 12.55 5.57 2.86
CA GLY A 116 13.78 5.79 2.12
C GLY A 116 13.49 6.26 0.68
N TRP A 117 14.36 7.10 0.16
CA TRP A 117 14.36 7.52 -1.23
C TRP A 117 15.68 7.18 -1.91
N LYS A 118 15.67 6.26 -2.87
CA LYS A 118 16.85 5.82 -3.63
C LYS A 118 17.30 6.90 -4.62
N LYS A 119 18.15 7.84 -4.16
CA LYS A 119 18.59 9.01 -4.94
C LYS A 119 19.35 8.63 -6.21
N LYS A 120 20.26 7.66 -6.11
CA LYS A 120 20.99 7.11 -7.25
C LYS A 120 20.47 5.71 -7.55
N ARG A 121 19.48 5.58 -8.43
CA ARG A 121 18.99 4.27 -8.88
C ARG A 121 19.93 3.70 -9.92
N LEU A 122 20.51 2.55 -9.62
CA LEU A 122 21.32 1.75 -10.56
C LEU A 122 20.47 0.90 -11.51
N ASP A 123 19.13 1.03 -11.43
CA ASP A 123 18.19 0.28 -12.26
C ASP A 123 18.22 0.72 -13.74
N PRO A 124 18.01 -0.22 -14.70
CA PRO A 124 17.88 0.09 -16.13
C PRO A 124 16.75 1.07 -16.44
N LEU A 125 16.89 1.84 -17.53
CA LEU A 125 15.94 2.89 -17.95
C LEU A 125 14.49 2.40 -18.08
N HIS A 126 14.29 1.18 -18.60
CA HIS A 126 12.95 0.57 -18.75
C HIS A 126 12.21 0.33 -17.42
N LYS A 127 12.92 0.26 -16.28
CA LYS A 127 12.33 0.18 -14.94
C LYS A 127 12.11 1.56 -14.31
N ARG A 128 12.91 2.56 -14.68
CA ARG A 128 12.87 3.91 -14.09
C ARG A 128 11.67 4.73 -14.57
N LEU A 129 11.31 4.64 -15.85
CA LEU A 129 10.22 5.42 -16.44
C LEU A 129 8.84 5.05 -15.87
N PRO A 130 8.46 3.75 -15.84
CA PRO A 130 7.20 3.34 -15.19
C PRO A 130 7.14 3.67 -13.70
N SER A 131 8.27 3.58 -12.98
CA SER A 131 8.32 3.94 -11.56
C SER A 131 8.08 5.45 -11.34
N LYS A 132 8.60 6.31 -12.22
CA LYS A 132 8.33 7.77 -12.15
C LYS A 132 6.86 8.08 -12.41
N LEU A 133 6.26 7.44 -13.42
CA LEU A 133 4.84 7.60 -13.72
C LEU A 133 3.98 7.14 -12.54
N PHE A 134 4.28 5.95 -11.98
CA PHE A 134 3.61 5.44 -10.80
C PHE A 134 3.70 6.41 -9.61
N ASN A 135 4.89 6.90 -9.28
CA ASN A 135 5.08 7.85 -8.19
C ASN A 135 4.32 9.15 -8.44
N SER A 136 4.32 9.68 -9.67
CA SER A 136 3.60 10.90 -10.04
C SER A 136 2.08 10.74 -9.89
N VAL A 137 1.53 9.64 -10.42
CA VAL A 137 0.09 9.34 -10.31
C VAL A 137 -0.32 9.14 -8.86
N THR A 138 0.49 8.40 -8.08
CA THR A 138 0.24 8.16 -6.65
C THR A 138 0.30 9.47 -5.87
N ALA A 139 1.32 10.30 -6.10
CA ALA A 139 1.47 11.61 -5.45
C ALA A 139 0.27 12.54 -5.72
N HIS A 140 -0.20 12.58 -6.97
CA HIS A 140 -1.37 13.38 -7.34
C HIS A 140 -2.66 12.83 -6.70
N THR A 141 -2.81 11.50 -6.69
CA THR A 141 -4.01 10.82 -6.17
C THR A 141 -4.16 11.04 -4.67
N PHE A 142 -3.07 10.89 -3.90
CA PHE A 142 -3.10 10.95 -2.43
C PHE A 142 -2.68 12.31 -1.86
N LYS A 143 -2.34 13.28 -2.72
CA LYS A 143 -1.85 14.62 -2.33
C LYS A 143 -0.62 14.56 -1.40
N LEU A 144 0.15 13.48 -1.47
CA LEU A 144 1.37 13.26 -0.72
C LEU A 144 2.56 13.30 -1.71
N LYS A 145 3.50 14.22 -1.52
CA LYS A 145 4.66 14.37 -2.41
C LYS A 145 5.84 13.56 -1.87
N LEU A 146 6.01 12.34 -2.35
CA LEU A 146 7.20 11.52 -2.12
C LEU A 146 7.88 11.21 -3.46
N LYS A 147 9.21 11.11 -3.41
CA LYS A 147 10.04 10.77 -4.58
C LYS A 147 10.07 9.26 -4.83
N ASP A 148 9.89 8.45 -3.77
CA ASP A 148 9.88 6.98 -3.87
C ASP A 148 8.87 6.34 -2.92
N TYR A 149 7.74 5.88 -3.44
CA TYR A 149 6.74 5.13 -2.67
C TYR A 149 7.14 3.67 -2.44
N ASN A 150 7.96 3.11 -3.35
CA ASN A 150 8.26 1.67 -3.42
C ASN A 150 9.53 1.25 -2.65
N CYS A 151 10.24 2.17 -2.00
CA CYS A 151 11.39 1.78 -1.21
C CYS A 151 10.98 0.78 -0.11
N GLY A 152 11.69 -0.34 0.02
CA GLY A 152 11.46 -1.35 1.07
C GLY A 152 11.86 -0.85 2.44
N PHE A 153 12.90 -0.01 2.49
CA PHE A 153 13.44 0.52 3.73
C PHE A 153 12.60 1.69 4.24
N LYS A 154 11.89 1.44 5.33
CA LYS A 154 11.03 2.42 6.00
C LYS A 154 11.12 2.25 7.50
N ALA A 155 10.91 3.35 8.23
CA ALA A 155 10.76 3.36 9.68
C ALA A 155 9.38 3.90 10.07
N TYR A 156 8.79 3.30 11.09
CA TYR A 156 7.42 3.58 11.55
C TYR A 156 7.39 3.73 13.06
N ARG A 157 6.56 4.64 13.56
CA ARG A 157 6.14 4.59 14.98
C ARG A 157 5.21 3.38 15.19
N LYS A 158 5.31 2.72 16.33
CA LYS A 158 4.51 1.54 16.70
C LYS A 158 2.99 1.76 16.59
N THR A 159 2.52 2.95 16.97
CA THR A 159 1.10 3.33 16.87
C THR A 159 0.57 3.19 15.45
N LEU A 160 1.30 3.71 14.46
CA LEU A 160 0.94 3.58 13.05
C LEU A 160 0.87 2.11 12.60
N VAL A 161 1.88 1.32 12.97
CA VAL A 161 1.98 -0.10 12.54
C VAL A 161 0.78 -0.91 13.00
N LYS A 162 0.26 -0.64 14.20
CA LYS A 162 -0.93 -1.33 14.75
C LYS A 162 -2.24 -0.98 14.02
N GLU A 163 -2.30 0.18 13.37
CA GLU A 163 -3.49 0.62 12.62
C GLU A 163 -3.44 0.24 11.13
N LEU A 164 -2.25 -0.13 10.63
CA LEU A 164 -2.10 -0.56 9.24
C LEU A 164 -2.70 -1.94 9.03
N SER A 165 -3.51 -2.06 7.99
CA SER A 165 -4.02 -3.34 7.49
C SER A 165 -3.57 -3.53 6.05
N LEU A 166 -2.69 -4.52 5.83
CA LEU A 166 -2.05 -4.76 4.55
C LEU A 166 -2.55 -6.07 3.92
N TYR A 167 -3.04 -5.99 2.69
CA TYR A 167 -3.38 -7.15 1.87
C TYR A 167 -3.02 -6.91 0.40
N GLY A 168 -3.00 -7.95 -0.42
CA GLY A 168 -2.65 -7.84 -1.84
C GLY A 168 -1.29 -7.19 -2.06
N GLU A 169 -1.24 -6.11 -2.83
CA GLU A 169 -0.01 -5.35 -3.12
C GLU A 169 0.08 -4.03 -2.34
N MET A 170 -0.69 -3.88 -1.25
CA MET A 170 -0.76 -2.62 -0.47
C MET A 170 0.56 -2.20 0.16
N HIS A 171 1.53 -3.10 0.28
CA HIS A 171 2.87 -2.76 0.77
C HIS A 171 3.54 -1.61 0.00
N ARG A 172 3.16 -1.37 -1.26
CA ARG A 172 3.65 -0.26 -2.08
C ARG A 172 3.04 1.09 -1.71
N TYR A 173 1.88 1.06 -1.09
CA TYR A 173 1.07 2.23 -0.78
C TYR A 173 1.05 2.57 0.72
N ILE A 174 1.89 1.92 1.53
CA ILE A 174 1.95 2.18 2.97
C ILE A 174 2.07 3.67 3.29
N PRO A 175 2.91 4.48 2.60
CA PRO A 175 2.96 5.92 2.88
C PRO A 175 1.64 6.64 2.59
N ALA A 176 0.91 6.22 1.54
CA ALA A 176 -0.39 6.79 1.20
C ALA A 176 -1.47 6.37 2.22
N LEU A 177 -1.43 5.10 2.69
CA LEU A 177 -2.31 4.61 3.74
C LEU A 177 -2.08 5.38 5.05
N ALA A 178 -0.83 5.52 5.49
CA ALA A 178 -0.48 6.28 6.68
C ALA A 178 -0.96 7.73 6.59
N HIS A 179 -0.74 8.39 5.45
CA HIS A 179 -1.20 9.75 5.22
C HIS A 179 -2.74 9.87 5.26
N SER A 180 -3.45 8.88 4.73
CA SER A 180 -4.92 8.87 4.77
C SER A 180 -5.50 8.67 6.17
N LEU A 181 -4.74 8.05 7.06
CA LEU A 181 -5.06 7.91 8.49
C LEU A 181 -4.70 9.16 9.30
N GLY A 182 -4.07 10.18 8.69
CA GLY A 182 -3.69 11.43 9.34
C GLY A 182 -2.26 11.47 9.87
N TYR A 183 -1.47 10.40 9.69
CA TYR A 183 -0.09 10.33 10.13
C TYR A 183 0.86 11.18 9.27
N LYS A 184 1.90 11.75 9.90
CA LYS A 184 2.91 12.56 9.22
C LYS A 184 3.93 11.65 8.53
N VAL A 185 4.04 11.80 7.21
CA VAL A 185 4.93 10.99 6.37
C VAL A 185 6.08 11.83 5.86
N GLY A 186 7.31 11.37 6.10
CA GLY A 186 8.54 11.98 5.62
C GLY A 186 9.34 11.05 4.70
N GLU A 187 10.38 11.57 4.08
CA GLU A 187 11.34 10.79 3.31
C GLU A 187 12.78 11.23 3.59
N ILE A 188 13.72 10.31 3.51
CA ILE A 188 15.16 10.59 3.55
C ILE A 188 15.86 9.96 2.34
N PRO A 189 16.93 10.57 1.81
CA PRO A 189 17.74 9.94 0.80
C PRO A 189 18.50 8.78 1.41
N VAL A 190 18.44 7.60 0.78
CA VAL A 190 19.19 6.41 1.19
C VAL A 190 20.13 5.93 0.09
N GLN A 191 21.22 5.31 0.49
CA GLN A 191 22.11 4.63 -0.43
C GLN A 191 21.43 3.35 -0.95
N HIS A 192 21.58 3.09 -2.23
CA HIS A 192 21.08 1.89 -2.87
C HIS A 192 22.24 1.08 -3.38
N ARG A 193 22.47 -0.09 -2.78
CA ARG A 193 23.50 -1.03 -3.22
C ARG A 193 23.00 -1.81 -4.44
N ALA A 194 23.93 -2.20 -5.30
CA ALA A 194 23.61 -3.16 -6.36
C ALA A 194 23.23 -4.50 -5.72
N ARG A 195 22.25 -5.19 -6.28
CA ARG A 195 21.88 -6.55 -5.82
C ARG A 195 23.07 -7.47 -5.98
N GLN A 196 23.50 -8.09 -4.89
CA GLN A 196 24.66 -9.00 -4.88
C GLN A 196 24.26 -10.43 -5.26
N TYR A 197 23.05 -10.88 -4.89
CA TYR A 197 22.55 -12.24 -5.06
C TYR A 197 21.18 -12.26 -5.72
N GLY A 198 20.87 -13.37 -6.42
CA GLY A 198 19.55 -13.64 -6.98
C GLY A 198 19.17 -12.87 -8.26
N LYS A 199 18.03 -13.23 -8.87
CA LYS A 199 17.47 -12.58 -10.06
C LYS A 199 16.15 -11.88 -9.73
N SER A 200 15.86 -10.75 -10.38
CA SER A 200 14.57 -10.04 -10.23
C SER A 200 13.41 -10.93 -10.71
N LYS A 201 12.47 -11.24 -9.83
CA LYS A 201 11.35 -12.16 -10.06
C LYS A 201 10.13 -11.51 -10.72
N TYR A 202 10.21 -10.25 -11.20
CA TYR A 202 9.05 -9.47 -11.65
C TYR A 202 8.95 -9.32 -13.18
N GLY A 203 7.79 -9.71 -13.75
CA GLY A 203 7.42 -9.58 -15.16
C GLY A 203 6.56 -8.35 -15.51
N ILE A 204 6.10 -8.27 -16.79
CA ILE A 204 5.25 -7.18 -17.33
C ILE A 204 3.88 -7.10 -16.66
N GLU A 205 3.31 -8.20 -16.16
CA GLU A 205 2.04 -8.25 -15.41
C GLU A 205 1.99 -7.27 -14.21
N ARG A 206 3.16 -6.86 -13.70
CA ARG A 206 3.27 -5.91 -12.60
C ARG A 206 2.61 -4.56 -12.89
N TYR A 207 2.59 -4.11 -14.13
CA TYR A 207 2.03 -2.80 -14.49
C TYR A 207 0.51 -2.79 -14.44
N LEU A 208 -0.13 -3.85 -14.96
CA LEU A 208 -1.59 -4.02 -14.87
C LEU A 208 -2.03 -4.21 -13.42
N ARG A 209 -1.34 -5.05 -12.66
CA ARG A 209 -1.60 -5.22 -11.23
C ARG A 209 -1.46 -3.89 -10.49
N GLY A 210 -0.38 -3.15 -10.72
CA GLY A 210 -0.16 -1.84 -10.08
C GLY A 210 -1.25 -0.81 -10.37
N PHE A 211 -1.87 -0.84 -11.57
CA PHE A 211 -2.99 0.02 -11.90
C PHE A 211 -4.25 -0.36 -11.10
N PHE A 212 -4.60 -1.65 -11.05
CA PHE A 212 -5.74 -2.12 -10.26
C PHE A 212 -5.52 -1.92 -8.76
N ASP A 213 -4.29 -2.12 -8.27
CA ASP A 213 -3.92 -1.85 -6.89
C ASP A 213 -4.09 -0.37 -6.53
N LEU A 214 -3.67 0.54 -7.42
CA LEU A 214 -3.86 1.97 -7.24
C LEU A 214 -5.36 2.33 -7.13
N MET A 215 -6.19 1.76 -8.00
CA MET A 215 -7.64 1.94 -7.93
C MET A 215 -8.21 1.39 -6.62
N THR A 216 -7.77 0.21 -6.21
CA THR A 216 -8.20 -0.42 -4.94
C THR A 216 -7.81 0.45 -3.75
N VAL A 217 -6.56 0.89 -3.66
CA VAL A 217 -6.09 1.74 -2.57
C VAL A 217 -6.82 3.08 -2.56
N LYS A 218 -7.05 3.69 -3.74
CA LYS A 218 -7.86 4.91 -3.85
C LYS A 218 -9.28 4.70 -3.35
N MET A 219 -9.92 3.60 -3.71
CA MET A 219 -11.25 3.25 -3.21
C MET A 219 -11.26 3.10 -1.70
N VAL A 220 -10.31 2.32 -1.16
CA VAL A 220 -10.24 2.03 0.28
C VAL A 220 -9.90 3.28 1.11
N THR A 221 -9.07 4.19 0.60
CA THR A 221 -8.65 5.38 1.36
C THR A 221 -9.59 6.58 1.19
N GLN A 222 -10.13 6.79 0.01
CA GLN A 222 -10.91 8.00 -0.30
C GLN A 222 -12.41 7.77 -0.39
N TYR A 223 -12.85 6.58 -0.80
CA TYR A 223 -14.26 6.29 -1.09
C TYR A 223 -14.90 5.21 -0.20
N VAL A 224 -14.13 4.58 0.73
CA VAL A 224 -14.71 3.63 1.69
C VAL A 224 -15.82 4.27 2.52
N LYS A 225 -15.71 5.55 2.87
CA LYS A 225 -16.75 6.24 3.67
C LYS A 225 -18.00 6.58 2.86
N SER A 226 -17.91 6.70 1.55
CA SER A 226 -19.02 7.12 0.68
C SER A 226 -18.81 6.72 -0.79
N PRO A 227 -18.91 5.43 -1.14
CA PRO A 227 -18.76 4.95 -2.51
C PRO A 227 -19.80 5.54 -3.47
N LEU A 228 -20.95 5.94 -2.93
CA LEU A 228 -22.00 6.62 -3.71
C LEU A 228 -21.48 7.88 -4.40
N TYR A 229 -20.53 8.62 -3.80
CA TYR A 229 -19.96 9.81 -4.46
C TYR A 229 -19.18 9.49 -5.72
N LEU A 230 -18.53 8.34 -5.80
CA LEU A 230 -17.82 7.91 -7.00
C LEU A 230 -18.80 7.40 -8.06
N PHE A 231 -19.54 6.36 -7.71
CA PHE A 231 -20.45 5.69 -8.63
C PHE A 231 -21.65 6.58 -9.00
N GLY A 232 -22.18 7.32 -8.05
CA GLY A 232 -23.29 8.22 -8.25
C GLY A 232 -22.97 9.38 -9.20
N ARG A 233 -21.79 9.99 -9.10
CA ARG A 233 -21.37 11.06 -10.04
C ARG A 233 -21.25 10.54 -11.47
N VAL A 234 -20.58 9.41 -11.66
CA VAL A 234 -20.45 8.79 -12.98
C VAL A 234 -21.81 8.38 -13.53
N GLY A 235 -22.64 7.75 -12.70
CA GLY A 235 -23.98 7.33 -13.05
C GLY A 235 -24.91 8.50 -13.41
N LEU A 236 -24.88 9.57 -12.63
CA LEU A 236 -25.68 10.77 -12.88
C LEU A 236 -25.27 11.44 -14.20
N LEU A 237 -23.98 11.61 -14.43
CA LEU A 237 -23.49 12.22 -15.68
C LEU A 237 -23.86 11.36 -16.90
N ALA A 238 -23.73 10.04 -16.82
CA ALA A 238 -24.10 9.14 -17.89
C ALA A 238 -25.62 9.20 -18.16
N THR A 239 -26.45 9.15 -17.11
CA THR A 239 -27.89 9.24 -17.22
C THR A 239 -28.33 10.58 -17.84
N LEU A 240 -27.77 11.69 -17.38
CA LEU A 240 -28.05 13.02 -17.93
C LEU A 240 -27.64 13.13 -19.40
N ALA A 241 -26.46 12.70 -19.74
CA ALA A 241 -25.97 12.74 -21.12
C ALA A 241 -26.83 11.85 -22.05
N GLY A 242 -27.18 10.64 -21.61
CA GLY A 242 -28.07 9.74 -22.36
C GLY A 242 -29.48 10.33 -22.52
N THR A 243 -30.02 10.95 -21.47
CA THR A 243 -31.31 11.62 -21.52
C THR A 243 -31.33 12.81 -22.49
N LEU A 244 -30.29 13.67 -22.42
CA LEU A 244 -30.15 14.78 -23.35
C LEU A 244 -30.05 14.31 -24.80
N LEU A 245 -29.27 13.24 -25.04
CA LEU A 245 -29.13 12.66 -26.38
C LEU A 245 -30.43 12.09 -26.89
N THR A 246 -31.20 11.39 -26.07
CA THR A 246 -32.52 10.83 -26.47
C THR A 246 -33.57 11.92 -26.70
N ILE A 247 -33.60 12.98 -25.88
CA ILE A 247 -34.46 14.16 -26.07
C ILE A 247 -34.09 14.87 -27.37
N TYR A 248 -32.81 15.08 -27.65
CA TYR A 248 -32.34 15.68 -28.91
C TYR A 248 -32.84 14.88 -30.14
N LEU A 249 -32.69 13.56 -30.11
CA LEU A 249 -33.14 12.70 -31.21
C LEU A 249 -34.69 12.70 -31.36
N ALA A 250 -35.42 12.73 -30.25
CA ALA A 250 -36.86 12.86 -30.25
C ALA A 250 -37.32 14.20 -30.86
N ALA A 251 -36.64 15.29 -30.50
CA ALA A 251 -36.91 16.61 -31.08
C ALA A 251 -36.67 16.64 -32.61
N LEU A 252 -35.57 16.03 -33.09
CA LEU A 252 -35.31 15.89 -34.54
C LEU A 252 -36.42 15.12 -35.25
N LYS A 253 -37.00 14.09 -34.62
CA LYS A 253 -38.12 13.37 -35.19
C LYS A 253 -39.38 14.23 -35.25
N ILE A 254 -39.71 14.93 -34.16
CA ILE A 254 -40.94 15.70 -34.04
C ILE A 254 -40.94 16.95 -34.92
N PHE A 255 -39.85 17.71 -34.92
CA PHE A 255 -39.79 18.99 -35.63
C PHE A 255 -39.30 18.88 -37.08
N TYR A 256 -38.50 17.86 -37.39
CA TYR A 256 -37.88 17.72 -38.73
C TYR A 256 -38.30 16.45 -39.47
N GLY A 257 -39.19 15.62 -38.88
CA GLY A 257 -39.66 14.38 -39.50
C GLY A 257 -38.63 13.30 -39.73
N MET A 258 -37.43 13.43 -39.10
CA MET A 258 -36.33 12.50 -39.34
C MET A 258 -36.61 11.13 -38.70
N PRO A 259 -36.46 10.00 -39.42
CA PRO A 259 -36.73 8.68 -38.89
C PRO A 259 -35.74 8.33 -37.78
N LEU A 260 -36.22 7.67 -36.72
CA LEU A 260 -35.36 7.14 -35.62
C LEU A 260 -34.82 5.73 -35.94
N SER A 261 -35.36 5.05 -36.93
CA SER A 261 -34.89 3.75 -37.39
C SER A 261 -33.46 3.85 -37.92
N ASN A 262 -32.64 2.82 -37.63
CA ASN A 262 -31.20 2.74 -38.01
C ASN A 262 -30.30 3.88 -37.46
N ARG A 263 -30.61 4.41 -36.27
CA ARG A 263 -29.75 5.38 -35.60
C ARG A 263 -28.99 4.73 -34.43
N PRO A 264 -27.71 4.39 -34.59
CA PRO A 264 -26.90 3.86 -33.48
C PRO A 264 -26.87 4.77 -32.26
N LEU A 265 -26.97 6.09 -32.44
CA LEU A 265 -27.02 7.10 -31.39
C LEU A 265 -28.21 6.91 -30.44
N LEU A 266 -29.36 6.39 -30.89
CA LEU A 266 -30.51 6.11 -30.02
C LEU A 266 -30.16 4.98 -29.03
N PHE A 267 -29.56 3.92 -29.54
CA PHE A 267 -29.07 2.83 -28.66
C PHE A 267 -28.02 3.29 -27.69
N LEU A 268 -27.10 4.16 -28.12
CA LEU A 268 -26.10 4.76 -27.24
C LEU A 268 -26.77 5.56 -26.12
N GLY A 269 -27.79 6.40 -26.42
CA GLY A 269 -28.52 7.17 -25.42
C GLY A 269 -29.21 6.27 -24.38
N ILE A 270 -29.88 5.22 -24.83
CA ILE A 270 -30.54 4.24 -23.95
C ILE A 270 -29.50 3.49 -23.09
N LEU A 271 -28.42 3.03 -23.68
CA LEU A 271 -27.33 2.34 -22.95
C LEU A 271 -26.70 3.25 -21.89
N MET A 272 -26.52 4.54 -22.19
CA MET A 272 -26.00 5.50 -21.22
C MET A 272 -26.97 5.72 -20.05
N ILE A 273 -28.30 5.78 -20.29
CA ILE A 273 -29.30 5.89 -19.24
C ILE A 273 -29.27 4.64 -18.35
N LEU A 274 -29.36 3.46 -18.95
CA LEU A 274 -29.39 2.19 -18.22
C LEU A 274 -28.09 1.97 -17.44
N GLY A 275 -26.94 2.20 -18.09
CA GLY A 275 -25.63 2.10 -17.44
C GLY A 275 -25.48 3.11 -16.31
N GLY A 276 -25.96 4.34 -16.50
CA GLY A 276 -25.94 5.38 -15.47
C GLY A 276 -26.77 5.00 -14.24
N LEU A 277 -28.00 4.50 -14.43
CA LEU A 277 -28.85 3.98 -13.35
C LEU A 277 -28.19 2.79 -12.63
N GLN A 278 -27.51 1.91 -13.38
CA GLN A 278 -26.79 0.77 -12.83
C GLN A 278 -25.62 1.21 -11.95
N PHE A 279 -24.85 2.23 -12.36
CA PHE A 279 -23.79 2.82 -11.53
C PHE A 279 -24.34 3.45 -10.24
N ILE A 280 -25.45 4.18 -10.30
CA ILE A 280 -26.10 4.74 -9.10
C ILE A 280 -26.54 3.61 -8.16
N SER A 281 -27.16 2.54 -8.68
CA SER A 281 -27.56 1.38 -7.88
C SER A 281 -26.39 0.69 -7.22
N LEU A 282 -25.28 0.50 -7.93
CA LEU A 282 -24.03 -0.05 -7.38
C LEU A 282 -23.49 0.84 -6.25
N GLY A 283 -23.54 2.17 -6.41
CA GLY A 283 -23.15 3.11 -5.38
C GLY A 283 -23.96 2.97 -4.10
N LEU A 284 -25.31 2.89 -4.23
CA LEU A 284 -26.22 2.69 -3.10
C LEU A 284 -25.99 1.34 -2.40
N ILE A 285 -25.86 0.26 -3.16
CA ILE A 285 -25.60 -1.07 -2.59
C ILE A 285 -24.26 -1.07 -1.83
N SER A 286 -23.22 -0.48 -2.41
CA SER A 286 -21.91 -0.36 -1.77
C SER A 286 -21.98 0.43 -0.46
N GLU A 287 -22.74 1.54 -0.43
CA GLU A 287 -22.98 2.35 0.77
C GLU A 287 -23.68 1.53 1.88
N LEU A 288 -24.72 0.77 1.50
CA LEU A 288 -25.45 -0.11 2.44
C LEU A 288 -24.55 -1.21 3.02
N ILE A 289 -23.71 -1.84 2.19
CA ILE A 289 -22.76 -2.86 2.64
C ILE A 289 -21.77 -2.27 3.64
N ILE A 290 -21.18 -1.13 3.32
CA ILE A 290 -20.20 -0.47 4.18
C ILE A 290 -20.83 -0.05 5.51
N ASN A 291 -22.01 0.55 5.49
CA ASN A 291 -22.71 0.93 6.71
C ASN A 291 -23.03 -0.28 7.60
N ARG A 292 -23.38 -1.42 7.02
CA ARG A 292 -23.59 -2.68 7.75
C ARG A 292 -22.29 -3.21 8.36
N VAL A 293 -21.22 -3.27 7.58
CA VAL A 293 -19.91 -3.75 8.05
C VAL A 293 -19.35 -2.82 9.12
N THR A 294 -19.44 -1.51 8.93
CA THR A 294 -18.95 -0.51 9.90
C THR A 294 -19.74 -0.50 11.20
N SER A 295 -21.04 -0.81 11.17
CA SER A 295 -21.85 -0.93 12.38
C SER A 295 -21.50 -2.19 13.18
N THR A 296 -20.93 -3.21 12.54
CA THR A 296 -20.55 -4.49 13.19
C THR A 296 -19.07 -4.51 13.59
N GLN A 297 -18.23 -3.82 12.83
CA GLN A 297 -16.82 -3.62 13.15
C GLN A 297 -16.59 -2.11 13.23
N ARG A 298 -16.36 -1.60 14.44
CA ARG A 298 -15.91 -0.21 14.59
C ARG A 298 -14.66 -0.03 13.75
N LEU A 299 -14.72 0.83 12.72
CA LEU A 299 -13.51 1.25 12.00
C LEU A 299 -12.55 1.80 13.06
N PRO A 300 -11.28 1.39 13.09
CA PRO A 300 -10.32 1.96 13.99
C PRO A 300 -10.25 3.47 13.72
N LEU A 301 -10.76 4.26 14.63
CA LEU A 301 -10.60 5.70 14.62
C LEU A 301 -9.19 5.97 15.15
N SER A 302 -8.34 6.56 14.32
CA SER A 302 -7.05 7.05 14.78
C SER A 302 -7.30 8.28 15.65
N ILE A 303 -7.16 8.12 16.96
CA ILE A 303 -7.35 9.19 17.95
C ILE A 303 -5.96 9.73 18.31
N GLU A 304 -5.70 10.99 17.97
CA GLU A 304 -4.40 11.62 18.24
C GLU A 304 -4.22 11.90 19.75
N GLN A 305 -5.29 12.31 20.45
CA GLN A 305 -5.24 12.63 21.88
C GLN A 305 -6.59 12.40 22.56
N THR A 306 -6.57 11.85 23.75
CA THR A 306 -7.74 11.72 24.62
C THR A 306 -7.48 12.48 25.91
N ILE A 307 -8.39 13.39 26.30
CA ILE A 307 -8.31 14.16 27.53
C ILE A 307 -9.55 13.81 28.39
N ASN A 308 -9.33 13.31 29.58
CA ASN A 308 -10.39 12.98 30.58
C ASN A 308 -11.48 12.02 30.07
N ALA A 309 -11.16 11.17 29.06
CA ALA A 309 -12.03 10.07 28.65
C ALA A 309 -11.38 8.75 29.07
N GLU A 310 -12.07 7.92 29.81
CA GLU A 310 -11.66 6.54 30.06
C GLU A 310 -11.70 5.76 28.74
N ALA A 311 -10.65 5.00 28.48
CA ALA A 311 -10.68 4.08 27.35
C ALA A 311 -11.80 3.05 27.63
N PRO A 312 -12.71 2.78 26.68
CA PRO A 312 -13.67 1.71 26.84
C PRO A 312 -12.90 0.40 27.01
N ASP A 313 -13.11 -0.29 28.13
CA ASP A 313 -12.56 -1.60 28.42
C ASP A 313 -12.82 -2.53 27.22
N GLY A 314 -11.75 -3.18 26.69
CA GLY A 314 -11.74 -4.01 25.49
C GLY A 314 -12.40 -5.37 25.66
#